data_620d15e3b228e56e69cf4c6c41a735a8
#
_entry.id   620d15e3b228e56e69cf4c6c41a735a8
#
_cell.length_a   1.000
_cell.length_b   1.000
_cell.length_c   1.000
_cell.angle_alpha   90.00
_cell.angle_beta   90.00
_cell.angle_gamma   90.00
#
_symmetry.space_group_name_H-M   'P 1'
#
loop_
_entity.id
_entity.type
_entity.pdbx_description
1 polymer ?
#
loop_
_entity_poly.entity_id
_entity_poly.type
_entity_poly.pdbx_seq_one_letter_code
_entity_poly.pdbx_strand_id
1 'polypeptide(L)'
;MHETQEAYWFDKFIITLISLNLVAFVLETDPYLAAEFGHLFKIFDAISIGIFTVELAARLYACPTEQRFSGKFGRIRYLFSLHGFVDLLAILPFYLQLIFSFFAFDARFLRILRVLRFLKGFHYSRSLQRLTQIFSGKSEELLSSLIVMLSLLFVTSTLMYYAEHEAQPDKFGSIIESMWWAVATLTTVGYGDVTPITSLGRFLGAASAIIGIGLFAIPTGILAAGFAETDEKENSINTQKEDSPKVCSHCGQIIK
;
A
#
# COMPACT_ATOMS: atom_id res chain seq x y z
N MET A 1 6.83 -22.08 -12.99
CA MET A 1 7.56 -21.33 -14.03
C MET A 1 8.99 -21.19 -13.57
N HIS A 2 9.97 -21.69 -14.33
CA HIS A 2 11.37 -21.37 -14.08
C HIS A 2 11.55 -19.87 -14.37
N GLU A 3 11.64 -19.06 -13.32
CA GLU A 3 12.10 -17.69 -13.49
C GLU A 3 13.53 -17.79 -14.02
N THR A 4 13.77 -17.24 -15.19
CA THR A 4 15.13 -17.13 -15.72
C THR A 4 15.93 -16.24 -14.79
N GLN A 5 17.19 -16.54 -14.58
CA GLN A 5 18.09 -15.75 -13.71
C GLN A 5 18.11 -14.27 -14.13
N GLU A 6 17.87 -14.00 -15.41
CA GLU A 6 17.76 -12.65 -15.98
C GLU A 6 16.50 -11.91 -15.47
N ALA A 7 15.34 -12.57 -15.35
CA ALA A 7 14.13 -11.96 -14.82
C ALA A 7 14.32 -11.53 -13.35
N TYR A 8 14.97 -12.35 -12.53
CA TYR A 8 15.27 -12.03 -11.14
C TYR A 8 16.16 -10.78 -10.99
N TRP A 9 17.21 -10.64 -11.84
CA TRP A 9 18.07 -9.46 -11.81
C TRP A 9 17.35 -8.21 -12.29
N PHE A 10 16.49 -8.34 -13.28
CA PHE A 10 15.64 -7.25 -13.75
C PHE A 10 14.68 -6.74 -12.66
N ASP A 11 14.00 -7.64 -11.97
CA ASP A 11 13.09 -7.29 -10.88
C ASP A 11 13.84 -6.58 -9.74
N LYS A 12 15.01 -7.08 -9.36
CA LYS A 12 15.88 -6.42 -8.37
C LYS A 12 16.32 -5.03 -8.82
N PHE A 13 16.71 -4.87 -10.07
CA PHE A 13 17.09 -3.58 -10.63
C PHE A 13 15.94 -2.57 -10.54
N ILE A 14 14.73 -2.97 -10.94
CA ILE A 14 13.54 -2.09 -10.87
C ILE A 14 13.19 -1.74 -9.44
N ILE A 15 13.20 -2.69 -8.49
CA ILE A 15 12.96 -2.41 -7.07
C ILE A 15 14.00 -1.41 -6.53
N THR A 16 15.28 -1.61 -6.85
CA THR A 16 16.34 -0.69 -6.43
C THR A 16 16.13 0.70 -7.01
N LEU A 17 15.78 0.79 -8.29
CA LEU A 17 15.49 2.07 -8.95
C LEU A 17 14.30 2.80 -8.31
N ILE A 18 13.22 2.08 -7.99
CA ILE A 18 12.05 2.63 -7.27
C ILE A 18 12.47 3.15 -5.88
N SER A 19 13.25 2.37 -5.15
CA SER A 19 13.73 2.75 -3.81
C SER A 19 14.63 4.00 -3.86
N LEU A 20 15.54 4.07 -4.82
CA LEU A 20 16.39 5.25 -5.03
C LEU A 20 15.58 6.48 -5.44
N ASN A 21 14.53 6.32 -6.25
CA ASN A 21 13.64 7.42 -6.60
C ASN A 21 12.89 7.95 -5.37
N LEU A 22 12.46 7.08 -4.45
CA LEU A 22 11.82 7.49 -3.21
C LEU A 22 12.79 8.28 -2.32
N VAL A 23 14.02 7.80 -2.17
CA VAL A 23 15.07 8.50 -1.43
C VAL A 23 15.39 9.86 -2.07
N ALA A 24 15.57 9.91 -3.39
CA ALA A 24 15.82 11.15 -4.11
C ALA A 24 14.66 12.16 -3.95
N PHE A 25 13.41 11.68 -3.98
CA PHE A 25 12.23 12.51 -3.75
C PHE A 25 12.22 13.12 -2.34
N VAL A 26 12.59 12.35 -1.31
CA VAL A 26 12.69 12.86 0.07
C VAL A 26 13.83 13.88 0.18
N LEU A 27 15.01 13.60 -0.39
CA LEU A 27 16.14 14.52 -0.37
C LEU A 27 15.88 15.83 -1.15
N GLU A 28 15.09 15.77 -2.23
CA GLU A 28 14.67 16.97 -3.00
C GLU A 28 13.82 17.94 -2.16
N THR A 29 13.21 17.47 -1.07
CA THR A 29 12.41 18.34 -0.18
C THR A 29 13.26 19.21 0.75
N ASP A 30 14.52 18.85 0.97
CA ASP A 30 15.46 19.65 1.77
C ASP A 30 15.93 20.86 0.94
N PRO A 31 15.72 22.13 1.42
CA PRO A 31 16.10 23.32 0.65
C PRO A 31 17.60 23.42 0.32
N TYR A 32 18.47 22.93 1.21
CA TYR A 32 19.91 22.95 1.00
C TYR A 32 20.33 21.97 -0.09
N LEU A 33 19.86 20.71 0.01
CA LEU A 33 20.17 19.67 -0.99
C LEU A 33 19.52 19.99 -2.35
N ALA A 34 18.33 20.56 -2.35
CA ALA A 34 17.67 21.00 -3.57
C ALA A 34 18.43 22.12 -4.29
N ALA A 35 19.05 23.04 -3.54
CA ALA A 35 19.85 24.11 -4.14
C ALA A 35 21.16 23.59 -4.76
N GLU A 36 21.83 22.64 -4.11
CA GLU A 36 23.11 22.10 -4.56
C GLU A 36 22.95 20.99 -5.63
N PHE A 37 22.05 20.04 -5.41
CA PHE A 37 21.89 18.82 -6.22
C PHE A 37 20.59 18.77 -7.04
N GLY A 38 19.79 19.82 -7.06
CA GLY A 38 18.46 19.81 -7.70
C GLY A 38 18.50 19.48 -9.19
N HIS A 39 19.58 19.82 -9.90
CA HIS A 39 19.76 19.44 -11.31
C HIS A 39 19.99 17.92 -11.46
N LEU A 40 20.78 17.32 -10.56
CA LEU A 40 21.03 15.87 -10.52
C LEU A 40 19.74 15.09 -10.24
N PHE A 41 18.94 15.54 -9.26
CA PHE A 41 17.64 14.93 -8.95
C PHE A 41 16.69 14.94 -10.16
N LYS A 42 16.63 16.06 -10.90
CA LYS A 42 15.80 16.15 -12.12
C LYS A 42 16.27 15.21 -13.23
N ILE A 43 17.58 15.10 -13.45
CA ILE A 43 18.14 14.18 -14.46
C ILE A 43 17.85 12.74 -14.06
N PHE A 44 18.09 12.38 -12.80
CA PHE A 44 17.82 11.06 -12.27
C PHE A 44 16.36 10.68 -12.40
N ASP A 45 15.45 11.62 -12.06
CA ASP A 45 14.00 11.46 -12.23
C ASP A 45 13.63 11.21 -13.70
N ALA A 46 14.13 12.01 -14.62
CA ALA A 46 13.87 11.87 -16.05
C ALA A 46 14.38 10.53 -16.62
N ILE A 47 15.57 10.10 -16.23
CA ILE A 47 16.13 8.79 -16.64
C ILE A 47 15.26 7.66 -16.10
N SER A 48 14.88 7.71 -14.83
CA SER A 48 14.05 6.69 -14.20
C SER A 48 12.69 6.56 -14.88
N ILE A 49 12.06 7.68 -15.22
CA ILE A 49 10.80 7.69 -15.96
C ILE A 49 10.97 7.14 -17.37
N GLY A 50 12.07 7.46 -18.03
CA GLY A 50 12.40 6.88 -19.33
C GLY A 50 12.45 5.34 -19.24
N ILE A 51 13.10 4.79 -18.23
CA ILE A 51 13.16 3.33 -17.99
C ILE A 51 11.76 2.77 -17.73
N PHE A 52 10.94 3.38 -16.86
CA PHE A 52 9.60 2.92 -16.58
C PHE A 52 8.66 3.03 -17.78
N THR A 53 8.87 4.02 -18.64
CA THR A 53 8.11 4.18 -19.89
C THR A 53 8.44 3.07 -20.89
N VAL A 54 9.72 2.76 -21.06
CA VAL A 54 10.17 1.66 -21.93
C VAL A 54 9.63 0.33 -21.41
N GLU A 55 9.66 0.11 -20.10
CA GLU A 55 9.12 -1.09 -19.48
C GLU A 55 7.60 -1.23 -19.73
N LEU A 56 6.82 -0.16 -19.49
CA LEU A 56 5.38 -0.17 -19.79
C LEU A 56 5.11 -0.41 -21.29
N ALA A 57 5.88 0.21 -22.18
CA ALA A 57 5.77 -0.01 -23.60
C ALA A 57 6.05 -1.47 -24.00
N ALA A 58 7.09 -2.07 -23.43
CA ALA A 58 7.43 -3.48 -23.63
C ALA A 58 6.31 -4.41 -23.16
N ARG A 59 5.71 -4.13 -22.00
CA ARG A 59 4.56 -4.88 -21.46
C ARG A 59 3.32 -4.75 -22.34
N LEU A 60 3.03 -3.54 -22.84
CA LEU A 60 1.93 -3.31 -23.78
C LEU A 60 2.16 -3.99 -25.12
N TYR A 61 3.41 -4.14 -25.53
CA TYR A 61 3.75 -4.87 -26.74
C TYR A 61 3.56 -6.39 -26.55
N ALA A 62 3.99 -6.92 -25.42
CA ALA A 62 3.89 -8.35 -25.09
C ALA A 62 2.48 -8.80 -24.64
N CYS A 63 1.65 -7.88 -24.15
CA CYS A 63 0.33 -8.15 -23.58
C CYS A 63 -0.61 -9.01 -24.47
N PRO A 64 -0.66 -8.88 -25.82
CA PRO A 64 -1.56 -9.69 -26.66
C PRO A 64 -1.23 -11.19 -26.70
N THR A 65 -0.03 -11.59 -26.27
CA THR A 65 0.39 -13.00 -26.19
C THR A 65 -0.34 -13.74 -25.07
N GLU A 66 -0.84 -13.03 -24.07
CA GLU A 66 -1.61 -13.61 -22.98
C GLU A 66 -3.09 -13.76 -23.38
N GLN A 67 -3.66 -14.97 -23.26
CA GLN A 67 -5.05 -15.27 -23.65
C GLN A 67 -6.08 -14.30 -23.06
N ARG A 68 -5.80 -13.80 -21.84
CA ARG A 68 -6.67 -12.86 -21.13
C ARG A 68 -6.77 -11.50 -21.82
N PHE A 69 -5.75 -11.08 -22.58
CA PHE A 69 -5.65 -9.78 -23.25
C PHE A 69 -5.58 -9.91 -24.77
N SER A 70 -5.90 -11.09 -25.34
CA SER A 70 -6.02 -11.30 -26.77
C SER A 70 -7.24 -10.55 -27.31
N GLY A 71 -7.07 -9.72 -28.35
CA GLY A 71 -8.16 -9.00 -29.02
C GLY A 71 -7.85 -7.53 -29.31
N LYS A 72 -8.72 -6.88 -30.11
CA LYS A 72 -8.53 -5.50 -30.58
C LYS A 72 -8.36 -4.46 -29.46
N PHE A 73 -8.96 -4.71 -28.30
CA PHE A 73 -8.89 -3.83 -27.12
C PHE A 73 -8.02 -4.41 -25.98
N GLY A 74 -7.27 -5.47 -26.22
CA GLY A 74 -6.45 -6.13 -25.19
C GLY A 74 -5.48 -5.17 -24.49
N ARG A 75 -4.84 -4.26 -25.23
CA ARG A 75 -3.91 -3.26 -24.69
C ARG A 75 -4.61 -2.26 -23.76
N ILE A 76 -5.81 -1.80 -24.12
CA ILE A 76 -6.60 -0.89 -23.28
C ILE A 76 -7.04 -1.63 -22.01
N ARG A 77 -7.51 -2.87 -22.15
CA ARG A 77 -7.88 -3.72 -21.01
C ARG A 77 -6.71 -3.99 -20.08
N TYR A 78 -5.48 -4.12 -20.61
CA TYR A 78 -4.28 -4.24 -19.81
C TYR A 78 -4.00 -2.96 -19.02
N LEU A 79 -4.10 -1.77 -19.61
CA LEU A 79 -3.92 -0.49 -18.89
C LEU A 79 -4.90 -0.31 -17.74
N PHE A 80 -6.13 -0.83 -17.86
CA PHE A 80 -7.11 -0.84 -16.79
C PHE A 80 -6.99 -2.06 -15.84
N SER A 81 -6.08 -2.99 -16.09
CA SER A 81 -5.74 -4.03 -15.12
C SER A 81 -4.95 -3.41 -13.96
N LEU A 82 -4.97 -4.07 -12.79
CA LEU A 82 -4.22 -3.58 -11.62
C LEU A 82 -2.74 -3.32 -11.95
N HIS A 83 -2.13 -4.20 -12.74
CA HIS A 83 -0.73 -4.09 -13.16
C HIS A 83 -0.49 -2.89 -14.08
N GLY A 84 -1.23 -2.80 -15.17
CA GLY A 84 -1.08 -1.69 -16.13
C GLY A 84 -1.44 -0.34 -15.54
N PHE A 85 -2.43 -0.29 -14.67
CA PHE A 85 -2.85 0.92 -13.99
C PHE A 85 -1.78 1.47 -13.04
N VAL A 86 -1.14 0.61 -12.27
CA VAL A 86 -0.03 1.01 -11.38
C VAL A 86 1.19 1.47 -12.17
N ASP A 87 1.53 0.78 -13.27
CA ASP A 87 2.62 1.21 -14.15
C ASP A 87 2.33 2.57 -14.79
N LEU A 88 1.08 2.81 -15.20
CA LEU A 88 0.64 4.10 -15.73
C LEU A 88 0.71 5.20 -14.66
N LEU A 89 0.22 4.94 -13.44
CA LEU A 89 0.27 5.89 -12.33
C LEU A 89 1.72 6.31 -11.97
N ALA A 90 2.68 5.41 -12.16
CA ALA A 90 4.08 5.71 -11.84
C ALA A 90 4.69 6.75 -12.78
N ILE A 91 4.26 6.80 -14.06
CA ILE A 91 4.80 7.72 -15.07
C ILE A 91 3.90 8.94 -15.32
N LEU A 92 2.59 8.79 -15.08
CA LEU A 92 1.57 9.80 -15.38
C LEU A 92 1.87 11.19 -14.80
N PRO A 93 2.27 11.35 -13.53
CA PRO A 93 2.51 12.66 -12.93
C PRO A 93 3.59 13.47 -13.66
N PHE A 94 4.61 12.80 -14.20
CA PHE A 94 5.67 13.47 -14.95
C PHE A 94 5.16 14.01 -16.28
N TYR A 95 4.45 13.19 -17.04
CA TYR A 95 3.91 13.62 -18.33
C TYR A 95 2.84 14.68 -18.16
N LEU A 96 1.99 14.58 -17.14
CA LEU A 96 1.03 15.65 -16.81
C LEU A 96 1.75 16.95 -16.45
N GLN A 97 2.80 16.89 -15.63
CA GLN A 97 3.57 18.08 -15.28
C GLN A 97 4.21 18.72 -16.51
N LEU A 98 4.72 17.92 -17.44
CA LEU A 98 5.27 18.40 -18.71
C LEU A 98 4.20 19.09 -19.55
N ILE A 99 3.01 18.50 -19.69
CA ILE A 99 1.89 19.07 -20.45
C ILE A 99 1.39 20.35 -19.79
N PHE A 100 1.14 20.35 -18.48
CA PHE A 100 0.63 21.53 -17.78
C PHE A 100 1.64 22.68 -17.73
N SER A 101 2.94 22.41 -17.81
CA SER A 101 3.96 23.44 -17.91
C SER A 101 3.80 24.29 -19.20
N PHE A 102 3.29 23.71 -20.28
CA PHE A 102 2.98 24.45 -21.52
C PHE A 102 1.79 25.38 -21.38
N PHE A 103 0.86 25.10 -20.45
CA PHE A 103 -0.34 25.89 -20.21
C PHE A 103 -0.19 26.89 -19.05
N ALA A 104 1.03 27.10 -18.54
CA ALA A 104 1.32 27.97 -17.38
C ALA A 104 0.47 27.66 -16.13
N PHE A 105 -0.02 26.43 -15.99
CA PHE A 105 -0.80 25.99 -14.85
C PHE A 105 0.14 25.57 -13.70
N ASP A 106 -0.18 25.97 -12.46
CA ASP A 106 0.62 25.59 -11.29
C ASP A 106 0.46 24.10 -10.98
N ALA A 107 1.37 23.31 -11.51
CA ALA A 107 1.37 21.85 -11.40
C ALA A 107 2.12 21.34 -10.14
N ARG A 108 2.35 22.19 -9.12
CA ARG A 108 3.09 21.78 -7.89
C ARG A 108 2.45 20.59 -7.20
N PHE A 109 1.12 20.51 -7.23
CA PHE A 109 0.37 19.37 -6.69
C PHE A 109 0.77 18.04 -7.35
N LEU A 110 1.09 18.03 -8.64
CA LEU A 110 1.51 16.83 -9.35
C LEU A 110 2.83 16.24 -8.83
N ARG A 111 3.65 17.05 -8.12
CA ARG A 111 4.88 16.54 -7.48
C ARG A 111 4.57 15.51 -6.40
N ILE A 112 3.50 15.72 -5.63
CA ILE A 112 3.07 14.80 -4.58
C ILE A 112 2.70 13.44 -5.18
N LEU A 113 2.11 13.43 -6.38
CA LEU A 113 1.73 12.19 -7.04
C LEU A 113 2.93 11.32 -7.47
N ARG A 114 4.16 11.86 -7.46
CA ARG A 114 5.37 11.08 -7.72
C ARG A 114 5.55 9.94 -6.70
N VAL A 115 5.02 10.10 -5.47
CA VAL A 115 5.03 9.06 -4.45
C VAL A 115 4.29 7.78 -4.92
N LEU A 116 3.34 7.91 -5.85
CA LEU A 116 2.59 6.75 -6.39
C LEU A 116 3.49 5.75 -7.14
N ARG A 117 4.70 6.15 -7.54
CA ARG A 117 5.70 5.23 -8.09
C ARG A 117 6.05 4.09 -7.14
N PHE A 118 5.95 4.33 -5.82
CA PHE A 118 6.17 3.29 -4.81
C PHE A 118 5.22 2.10 -5.00
N LEU A 119 4.00 2.35 -5.47
CA LEU A 119 3.03 1.28 -5.74
C LEU A 119 3.55 0.26 -6.78
N LYS A 120 4.45 0.70 -7.68
CA LYS A 120 5.10 -0.18 -8.64
C LYS A 120 5.90 -1.31 -7.97
N GLY A 121 6.44 -1.06 -6.78
CA GLY A 121 7.15 -2.07 -5.99
C GLY A 121 6.31 -3.30 -5.64
N PHE A 122 4.98 -3.15 -5.56
CA PHE A 122 4.07 -4.28 -5.29
C PHE A 122 4.10 -5.36 -6.36
N HIS A 123 4.47 -5.01 -7.61
CA HIS A 123 4.56 -5.97 -8.71
C HIS A 123 5.80 -6.85 -8.66
N TYR A 124 6.90 -6.30 -8.15
CA TYR A 124 8.21 -6.93 -8.19
C TYR A 124 8.58 -7.65 -6.90
N SER A 125 7.92 -7.31 -5.79
CA SER A 125 8.19 -7.93 -4.50
C SER A 125 7.22 -9.09 -4.23
N ARG A 126 7.74 -10.31 -4.16
CA ARG A 126 6.95 -11.50 -3.79
C ARG A 126 6.30 -11.35 -2.42
N SER A 127 7.00 -10.74 -1.48
CA SER A 127 6.46 -10.48 -0.14
C SER A 127 5.26 -9.54 -0.19
N LEU A 128 5.31 -8.48 -1.02
CA LEU A 128 4.18 -7.55 -1.19
C LEU A 128 3.02 -8.20 -1.95
N GLN A 129 3.29 -9.08 -2.92
CA GLN A 129 2.25 -9.87 -3.59
C GLN A 129 1.55 -10.83 -2.62
N ARG A 130 2.29 -11.50 -1.74
CA ARG A 130 1.71 -12.32 -0.66
C ARG A 130 0.80 -11.48 0.25
N LEU A 131 1.26 -10.30 0.67
CA LEU A 131 0.43 -9.35 1.43
C LEU A 131 -0.89 -9.05 0.71
N THR A 132 -0.83 -8.70 -0.57
CA THR A 132 -2.02 -8.38 -1.37
C THR A 132 -2.97 -9.58 -1.46
N GLN A 133 -2.46 -10.79 -1.59
CA GLN A 133 -3.27 -12.03 -1.60
C GLN A 133 -3.97 -12.25 -0.26
N ILE A 134 -3.27 -12.05 0.86
CA ILE A 134 -3.84 -12.19 2.21
C ILE A 134 -4.92 -11.13 2.43
N PHE A 135 -4.66 -9.86 2.08
CA PHE A 135 -5.65 -8.79 2.17
C PHE A 135 -6.89 -9.08 1.33
N SER A 136 -6.72 -9.59 0.12
CA SER A 136 -7.86 -9.97 -0.74
C SER A 136 -8.61 -11.17 -0.19
N GLY A 137 -7.89 -12.17 0.35
CA GLY A 137 -8.49 -13.38 0.90
C GLY A 137 -9.23 -13.17 2.21
N LYS A 138 -8.83 -12.16 3.00
CA LYS A 138 -9.42 -11.81 4.30
C LYS A 138 -10.17 -10.46 4.26
N SER A 139 -10.56 -10.02 3.06
CA SER A 139 -11.16 -8.70 2.87
C SER A 139 -12.47 -8.50 3.62
N GLU A 140 -13.32 -9.54 3.73
CA GLU A 140 -14.60 -9.47 4.43
C GLU A 140 -14.41 -9.34 5.94
N GLU A 141 -13.50 -10.12 6.52
CA GLU A 141 -13.16 -10.06 7.94
C GLU A 141 -12.49 -8.72 8.30
N LEU A 142 -11.57 -8.25 7.45
CA LEU A 142 -10.91 -6.96 7.62
C LEU A 142 -11.91 -5.80 7.51
N LEU A 143 -12.83 -5.85 6.54
CA LEU A 143 -13.87 -4.84 6.41
C LEU A 143 -14.80 -4.82 7.62
N SER A 144 -15.19 -6.00 8.10
CA SER A 144 -16.01 -6.12 9.30
C SER A 144 -15.33 -5.54 10.54
N SER A 145 -14.04 -5.84 10.73
CA SER A 145 -13.25 -5.28 11.82
C SER A 145 -13.11 -3.76 11.72
N LEU A 146 -12.92 -3.22 10.51
CA LEU A 146 -12.87 -1.78 10.26
C LEU A 146 -14.19 -1.08 10.61
N ILE A 147 -15.33 -1.67 10.22
CA ILE A 147 -16.66 -1.12 10.55
C ILE A 147 -16.84 -1.07 12.08
N VAL A 148 -16.46 -2.12 12.80
CA VAL A 148 -16.54 -2.15 14.27
C VAL A 148 -15.63 -1.09 14.88
N MET A 149 -14.41 -0.92 14.38
CA MET A 149 -13.47 0.12 14.83
C MET A 149 -14.01 1.54 14.61
N LEU A 150 -14.57 1.81 13.43
CA LEU A 150 -15.19 3.12 13.12
C LEU A 150 -16.43 3.37 13.98
N SER A 151 -17.22 2.34 14.27
CA SER A 151 -18.36 2.44 15.16
C SER A 151 -17.93 2.77 16.59
N LEU A 152 -16.88 2.11 17.11
CA LEU A 152 -16.33 2.44 18.43
C LEU A 152 -15.78 3.86 18.47
N LEU A 153 -15.05 4.27 17.43
CA LEU A 153 -14.54 5.64 17.30
C LEU A 153 -15.67 6.66 17.39
N PHE A 154 -16.75 6.46 16.65
CA PHE A 154 -17.91 7.35 16.64
C PHE A 154 -18.59 7.39 18.01
N VAL A 155 -18.84 6.23 18.63
CA VAL A 155 -19.47 6.13 19.95
C VAL A 155 -18.60 6.82 21.01
N THR A 156 -17.31 6.52 21.04
CA THR A 156 -16.35 7.14 21.99
C THR A 156 -16.30 8.66 21.84
N SER A 157 -16.23 9.15 20.60
CA SER A 157 -16.23 10.59 20.31
C SER A 157 -17.51 11.28 20.77
N THR A 158 -18.65 10.63 20.53
CA THR A 158 -19.95 11.15 20.95
C THR A 158 -20.07 11.21 22.47
N LEU A 159 -19.70 10.13 23.17
CA LEU A 159 -19.73 10.08 24.62
C LEU A 159 -18.79 11.13 25.23
N MET A 160 -17.60 11.31 24.67
CA MET A 160 -16.63 12.30 25.14
C MET A 160 -17.11 13.73 24.88
N TYR A 161 -17.73 14.00 23.74
CA TYR A 161 -18.35 15.29 23.46
C TYR A 161 -19.35 15.66 24.56
N TYR A 162 -20.31 14.77 24.88
CA TYR A 162 -21.29 15.07 25.92
C TYR A 162 -20.72 15.14 27.34
N ALA A 163 -19.61 14.46 27.61
CA ALA A 163 -18.97 14.50 28.92
C ALA A 163 -18.12 15.76 29.15
N GLU A 164 -17.52 16.33 28.09
CA GLU A 164 -16.49 17.36 28.21
C GLU A 164 -16.87 18.71 27.62
N HIS A 165 -17.85 18.76 26.73
CA HIS A 165 -18.22 19.98 25.97
C HIS A 165 -18.51 21.17 26.89
N GLU A 166 -19.25 20.99 27.99
CA GLU A 166 -19.57 22.08 28.90
C GLU A 166 -18.33 22.57 29.68
N ALA A 167 -17.40 21.66 30.00
CA ALA A 167 -16.21 21.96 30.78
C ALA A 167 -15.07 22.55 29.94
N GLN A 168 -14.94 22.14 28.68
CA GLN A 168 -13.90 22.62 27.75
C GLN A 168 -14.41 22.66 26.29
N PRO A 169 -15.26 23.64 25.98
CA PRO A 169 -15.86 23.80 24.66
C PRO A 169 -14.85 24.04 23.54
N ASP A 170 -13.68 24.65 23.87
CA ASP A 170 -12.62 24.92 22.90
C ASP A 170 -11.90 23.66 22.40
N LYS A 171 -11.98 22.55 23.15
CA LYS A 171 -11.31 21.28 22.83
C LYS A 171 -12.27 20.17 22.39
N PHE A 172 -13.49 20.20 22.92
CA PHE A 172 -14.57 19.27 22.61
C PHE A 172 -15.80 20.04 22.10
N GLY A 173 -15.58 20.99 21.17
CA GLY A 173 -16.61 21.87 20.64
C GLY A 173 -17.61 21.18 19.73
N SER A 174 -17.23 20.05 19.14
CA SER A 174 -18.07 19.19 18.28
C SER A 174 -17.67 17.73 18.39
N ILE A 175 -18.56 16.83 17.91
CA ILE A 175 -18.22 15.40 17.80
C ILE A 175 -17.00 15.20 16.89
N ILE A 176 -16.86 15.99 15.81
CA ILE A 176 -15.73 15.92 14.88
C ILE A 176 -14.41 16.27 15.59
N GLU A 177 -14.40 17.31 16.41
CA GLU A 177 -13.21 17.66 17.22
C GLU A 177 -12.91 16.59 18.27
N SER A 178 -13.95 16.03 18.89
CA SER A 178 -13.81 14.91 19.82
C SER A 178 -13.26 13.64 19.15
N MET A 179 -13.49 13.44 17.84
CA MET A 179 -12.92 12.33 17.07
C MET A 179 -11.40 12.41 17.01
N TRP A 180 -10.80 13.60 16.98
CA TRP A 180 -9.33 13.74 17.03
C TRP A 180 -8.76 13.09 18.30
N TRP A 181 -9.35 13.42 19.45
CA TRP A 181 -8.95 12.82 20.72
C TRP A 181 -9.19 11.30 20.73
N ALA A 182 -10.34 10.85 20.22
CA ALA A 182 -10.68 9.44 20.20
C ALA A 182 -9.74 8.63 19.30
N VAL A 183 -9.38 9.14 18.11
CA VAL A 183 -8.37 8.52 17.24
C VAL A 183 -7.04 8.39 17.96
N ALA A 184 -6.53 9.50 18.54
CA ALA A 184 -5.25 9.50 19.22
C ALA A 184 -5.21 8.53 20.42
N THR A 185 -6.33 8.39 21.14
CA THR A 185 -6.45 7.52 22.30
C THR A 185 -6.61 6.06 21.91
N LEU A 186 -7.56 5.75 21.00
CA LEU A 186 -7.82 4.37 20.58
C LEU A 186 -6.64 3.76 19.82
N THR A 187 -5.90 4.56 19.04
CA THR A 187 -4.67 4.11 18.37
C THR A 187 -3.45 4.07 19.28
N THR A 188 -3.61 4.41 20.56
CA THR A 188 -2.54 4.44 21.57
C THR A 188 -1.43 5.48 21.32
N VAL A 189 -1.66 6.46 20.42
CA VAL A 189 -0.69 7.54 20.13
C VAL A 189 -0.62 8.53 21.30
N GLY A 190 -1.78 9.06 21.74
CA GLY A 190 -1.92 9.91 22.92
C GLY A 190 -1.08 11.19 22.87
N TYR A 191 -1.32 12.07 21.91
CA TYR A 191 -0.57 13.34 21.78
C TYR A 191 -0.62 14.24 23.04
N GLY A 192 -1.69 14.14 23.85
CA GLY A 192 -1.83 14.89 25.08
C GLY A 192 -2.26 16.35 24.88
N ASP A 193 -2.48 16.80 23.67
CA ASP A 193 -2.98 18.13 23.31
C ASP A 193 -4.44 18.33 23.72
N VAL A 194 -5.23 17.27 23.64
CA VAL A 194 -6.62 17.18 24.07
C VAL A 194 -6.76 16.05 25.07
N THR A 195 -7.26 16.32 26.27
CA THR A 195 -7.43 15.34 27.34
C THR A 195 -8.70 15.65 28.14
N PRO A 196 -9.43 14.63 28.63
CA PRO A 196 -10.61 14.83 29.44
C PRO A 196 -10.24 15.37 30.83
N ILE A 197 -11.00 16.36 31.34
CA ILE A 197 -10.82 16.94 32.66
C ILE A 197 -11.92 16.56 33.65
N THR A 198 -13.12 16.24 33.16
CA THR A 198 -14.23 15.82 34.02
C THR A 198 -14.01 14.40 34.55
N SER A 199 -14.60 14.09 35.70
CA SER A 199 -14.54 12.73 36.25
C SER A 199 -15.19 11.70 35.33
N LEU A 200 -16.30 12.08 34.69
CA LEU A 200 -17.02 11.23 33.72
C LEU A 200 -16.16 11.02 32.46
N GLY A 201 -15.59 12.08 31.91
CA GLY A 201 -14.74 11.99 30.72
C GLY A 201 -13.49 11.14 30.97
N ARG A 202 -12.85 11.26 32.14
CA ARG A 202 -11.71 10.39 32.52
C ARG A 202 -12.10 8.93 32.65
N PHE A 203 -13.27 8.63 33.22
CA PHE A 203 -13.78 7.26 33.31
C PHE A 203 -14.06 6.69 31.91
N LEU A 204 -14.79 7.43 31.07
CA LEU A 204 -15.08 7.02 29.70
C LEU A 204 -13.81 6.86 28.87
N GLY A 205 -12.83 7.75 29.05
CA GLY A 205 -11.54 7.66 28.39
C GLY A 205 -10.77 6.41 28.74
N ALA A 206 -10.71 6.06 30.03
CA ALA A 206 -10.07 4.84 30.50
C ALA A 206 -10.78 3.57 29.96
N ALA A 207 -12.10 3.53 30.00
CA ALA A 207 -12.88 2.42 29.44
C ALA A 207 -12.65 2.27 27.95
N SER A 208 -12.70 3.38 27.20
CA SER A 208 -12.43 3.40 25.75
C SER A 208 -11.04 2.93 25.40
N ALA A 209 -10.02 3.32 26.17
CA ALA A 209 -8.64 2.88 25.95
C ALA A 209 -8.48 1.36 26.11
N ILE A 210 -9.09 0.77 27.15
CA ILE A 210 -9.05 -0.68 27.38
C ILE A 210 -9.72 -1.43 26.23
N ILE A 211 -10.92 -0.98 25.81
CA ILE A 211 -11.66 -1.60 24.68
C ILE A 211 -10.88 -1.42 23.38
N GLY A 212 -10.29 -0.23 23.17
CA GLY A 212 -9.53 0.10 21.96
C GLY A 212 -8.35 -0.84 21.74
N ILE A 213 -7.55 -1.14 22.78
CA ILE A 213 -6.44 -2.08 22.69
C ILE A 213 -6.90 -3.45 22.16
N GLY A 214 -7.99 -4.00 22.72
CA GLY A 214 -8.52 -5.28 22.30
C GLY A 214 -9.04 -5.26 20.86
N LEU A 215 -9.69 -4.17 20.46
CA LEU A 215 -10.29 -4.04 19.15
C LEU A 215 -9.23 -3.90 18.03
N PHE A 216 -8.14 -3.15 18.29
CA PHE A 216 -7.03 -3.02 17.34
C PHE A 216 -6.23 -4.33 17.16
N ALA A 217 -6.31 -5.26 18.11
CA ALA A 217 -5.71 -6.58 17.97
C ALA A 217 -6.44 -7.45 16.93
N ILE A 218 -7.72 -7.21 16.62
CA ILE A 218 -8.50 -8.03 15.70
C ILE A 218 -7.95 -8.00 14.27
N PRO A 219 -7.77 -6.86 13.59
CA PRO A 219 -7.19 -6.82 12.25
C PRO A 219 -5.81 -7.46 12.19
N THR A 220 -4.99 -7.22 13.21
CA THR A 220 -3.65 -7.81 13.32
C THR A 220 -3.72 -9.34 13.42
N GLY A 221 -4.64 -9.86 14.21
CA GLY A 221 -4.90 -11.30 14.35
C GLY A 221 -5.39 -11.93 13.04
N ILE A 222 -6.30 -11.27 12.32
CA ILE A 222 -6.79 -11.72 11.01
C ILE A 222 -5.64 -11.81 10.00
N LEU A 223 -4.77 -10.80 9.95
CA LEU A 223 -3.60 -10.81 9.08
C LEU A 223 -2.61 -11.92 9.47
N ALA A 224 -2.33 -12.08 10.76
CA ALA A 224 -1.44 -13.14 11.25
C ALA A 224 -1.97 -14.52 10.89
N ALA A 225 -3.27 -14.77 11.05
CA ALA A 225 -3.92 -16.02 10.63
C ALA A 225 -3.81 -16.22 9.11
N GLY A 226 -4.00 -15.17 8.31
CA GLY A 226 -3.85 -15.23 6.85
C GLY A 226 -2.42 -15.62 6.41
N PHE A 227 -1.40 -15.14 7.09
CA PHE A 227 -0.01 -15.58 6.85
C PHE A 227 0.18 -17.05 7.18
N ALA A 228 -0.27 -17.50 8.36
CA ALA A 228 -0.15 -18.89 8.80
C ALA A 228 -0.83 -19.85 7.81
N GLU A 229 -2.06 -19.55 7.37
CA GLU A 229 -2.79 -20.35 6.38
C GLU A 229 -2.06 -20.42 5.02
N THR A 230 -1.39 -19.34 4.61
CA THR A 230 -0.66 -19.30 3.34
C THR A 230 0.60 -20.17 3.42
N ASP A 231 1.34 -20.11 4.52
CA ASP A 231 2.53 -20.93 4.75
C ASP A 231 2.19 -22.42 4.87
N GLU A 232 1.08 -22.76 5.52
CA GLU A 232 0.61 -24.15 5.62
C GLU A 232 0.22 -24.74 4.26
N LYS A 233 -0.47 -23.96 3.41
CA LYS A 233 -0.79 -24.37 2.04
C LYS A 233 0.47 -24.58 1.19
N GLU A 234 1.45 -23.68 1.30
CA GLU A 234 2.70 -23.80 0.54
C GLU A 234 3.50 -25.04 0.97
N ASN A 235 3.56 -25.34 2.27
CA ASN A 235 4.20 -26.52 2.82
C ASN A 235 3.49 -27.81 2.38
N SER A 236 2.16 -27.86 2.41
CA SER A 236 1.39 -29.03 1.99
C SER A 236 1.58 -29.33 0.49
N ILE A 237 1.64 -28.29 -0.37
CA ILE A 237 1.91 -28.46 -1.80
C ILE A 237 3.33 -29.00 -2.04
N ASN A 238 4.31 -28.52 -1.27
CA ASN A 238 5.70 -28.97 -1.39
C ASN A 238 5.86 -30.43 -0.94
N THR A 239 5.22 -30.83 0.16
CA THR A 239 5.21 -32.22 0.63
C THR A 239 4.55 -33.15 -0.39
N GLN A 240 3.42 -32.76 -0.99
CA GLN A 240 2.78 -33.54 -2.05
C GLN A 240 3.64 -33.71 -3.31
N LYS A 241 4.46 -32.67 -3.65
CA LYS A 241 5.40 -32.76 -4.78
C LYS A 241 6.58 -33.67 -4.49
N GLU A 242 7.04 -33.76 -3.24
CA GLU A 242 8.10 -34.66 -2.83
C GLU A 242 7.61 -36.13 -2.79
N ASP A 243 6.38 -36.35 -2.33
CA ASP A 243 5.76 -37.66 -2.28
C ASP A 243 5.23 -38.15 -3.64
N SER A 244 5.15 -37.29 -4.65
CA SER A 244 4.72 -37.70 -5.97
C SER A 244 5.77 -38.63 -6.61
N PRO A 245 5.40 -39.84 -7.08
CA PRO A 245 6.35 -40.77 -7.66
C PRO A 245 7.02 -40.10 -8.90
N LYS A 246 8.34 -40.05 -8.87
CA LYS A 246 9.12 -39.53 -10.00
C LYS A 246 8.96 -40.51 -11.18
N VAL A 247 8.26 -40.08 -12.21
CA VAL A 247 8.07 -40.85 -13.43
C VAL A 247 9.21 -40.57 -14.40
N CYS A 248 9.86 -41.58 -14.91
CA CYS A 248 10.90 -41.41 -15.94
C CYS A 248 10.31 -40.81 -17.20
N SER A 249 10.84 -39.69 -17.65
CA SER A 249 10.39 -38.98 -18.84
C SER A 249 10.58 -39.77 -20.15
N HIS A 250 11.39 -40.85 -20.13
CA HIS A 250 11.73 -41.61 -21.31
C HIS A 250 10.92 -42.93 -21.41
N CYS A 251 10.61 -43.61 -20.30
CA CYS A 251 9.93 -44.91 -20.32
C CYS A 251 8.60 -44.91 -19.54
N GLY A 252 8.22 -43.85 -18.87
CA GLY A 252 6.97 -43.76 -18.10
C GLY A 252 6.92 -44.58 -16.83
N GLN A 253 8.04 -45.27 -16.41
CA GLN A 253 8.09 -46.06 -15.18
C GLN A 253 8.37 -45.19 -13.96
N ILE A 254 7.79 -45.62 -12.81
CA ILE A 254 8.02 -44.99 -11.52
C ILE A 254 9.47 -45.25 -11.10
N ILE A 255 10.23 -44.19 -10.85
CA ILE A 255 11.58 -44.25 -10.31
C ILE A 255 11.43 -44.34 -8.78
N LYS A 256 11.89 -45.45 -8.17
CA LYS A 256 11.95 -45.59 -6.72
C LYS A 256 13.13 -44.85 -6.14
#